data_c84343e39066389599857e86df0e58c2
#
_entry.id   c84343e39066389599857e86df0e58c2
#
_cell.length_a   1.000
_cell.length_b   1.000
_cell.length_c   1.000
_cell.angle_alpha   90.00
_cell.angle_beta   90.00
_cell.angle_gamma   90.00
#
_symmetry.space_group_name_H-M   'P 1'
#
loop_
_entity.id
_entity.type
_entity.pdbx_description
1 polymer ?
#
loop_
_entity_poly.entity_id
_entity_poly.type
_entity_poly.pdbx_seq_one_letter_code
_entity_poly.pdbx_strand_id
1 'polypeptide(L)' 'MSADLDYDPATDSLYIKLRPGPSVGNRIVGDDVVIDLGADGEPVGYDIQHASRHAEAIAEVLGHLHRRHAA' A
#
# COMPACT_ATOMS: atom_id res chain seq x y z
N MET A 1 1.69 15.43 1.40
CA MET A 1 1.78 14.52 0.26
C MET A 1 0.79 13.37 0.44
N SER A 2 0.00 13.09 -0.57
CA SER A 2 -0.99 12.03 -0.53
C SER A 2 -0.46 10.77 -1.21
N ALA A 3 -0.98 9.62 -0.81
CA ALA A 3 -0.67 8.36 -1.47
C ALA A 3 -1.42 8.31 -2.82
N ASP A 4 -0.78 7.70 -3.81
CA ASP A 4 -1.44 7.41 -5.08
C ASP A 4 -2.11 6.04 -4.98
N LEU A 5 -3.36 5.98 -5.38
CA LEU A 5 -4.16 4.77 -5.38
C LEU A 5 -4.45 4.34 -6.81
N ASP A 6 -4.26 3.05 -7.08
CA ASP A 6 -4.60 2.47 -8.37
C ASP A 6 -5.40 1.19 -8.13
N TYR A 7 -6.71 1.27 -8.37
CA TYR A 7 -7.61 0.15 -8.16
C TYR A 7 -8.07 -0.43 -9.48
N ASP A 8 -7.92 -1.74 -9.62
CA ASP A 8 -8.42 -2.49 -10.78
C ASP A 8 -9.65 -3.30 -10.38
N PRO A 9 -10.87 -2.86 -10.77
CA PRO A 9 -12.08 -3.58 -10.41
C PRO A 9 -12.21 -4.96 -11.06
N ALA A 10 -11.55 -5.17 -12.20
CA ALA A 10 -11.61 -6.47 -12.88
C ALA A 10 -10.96 -7.58 -12.06
N THR A 11 -9.91 -7.25 -11.30
CA THR A 11 -9.17 -8.21 -10.48
C THR A 11 -9.35 -7.97 -8.98
N ASP A 12 -10.05 -6.91 -8.59
CA ASP A 12 -10.19 -6.47 -7.20
C ASP A 12 -8.81 -6.28 -6.54
N SER A 13 -7.91 -5.62 -7.27
CA SER A 13 -6.54 -5.38 -6.82
C SER A 13 -6.34 -3.89 -6.59
N LEU A 14 -5.71 -3.54 -5.47
CA LEU A 14 -5.39 -2.15 -5.14
C LEU A 14 -3.89 -2.02 -4.92
N TYR A 15 -3.27 -1.05 -5.61
CA TYR A 15 -1.90 -0.65 -5.33
C TYR A 15 -1.91 0.72 -4.67
N ILE A 16 -1.23 0.82 -3.55
CA ILE A 16 -1.07 2.09 -2.81
C ILE A 16 0.39 2.48 -2.92
N LYS A 17 0.68 3.55 -3.66
CA LYS A 17 2.04 4.08 -3.75
C LYS A 17 2.25 5.11 -2.65
N LEU A 18 3.20 4.85 -1.76
CA LEU A 18 3.44 5.68 -0.58
C LEU A 18 4.43 6.79 -0.85
N ARG A 19 5.46 6.51 -1.66
CA ARG A 19 6.51 7.48 -1.97
C ARG A 19 7.20 7.10 -3.27
N PRO A 20 7.86 8.05 -3.94
CA PRO A 20 8.58 7.75 -5.17
C PRO A 20 9.81 6.89 -4.89
N GLY A 21 10.30 6.26 -5.95
CA GLY A 21 11.50 5.46 -5.90
C GLY A 21 11.22 4.01 -6.25
N PRO A 22 12.27 3.27 -6.64
CA PRO A 22 12.11 1.88 -7.03
C PRO A 22 11.94 0.96 -5.83
N SER A 23 11.23 -0.13 -6.05
CA SER A 23 11.18 -1.24 -5.11
C SER A 23 12.43 -2.10 -5.33
N VAL A 24 13.18 -2.34 -4.25
CA VAL A 24 14.37 -3.20 -4.30
C VAL A 24 14.16 -4.51 -3.57
N GLY A 25 13.00 -4.71 -2.96
CA GLY A 25 12.63 -5.94 -2.28
C GLY A 25 11.17 -5.90 -1.93
N ASN A 26 10.68 -6.98 -1.34
CA ASN A 26 9.29 -7.02 -0.90
C ASN A 26 9.14 -7.89 0.34
N ARG A 27 7.99 -7.74 1.00
CA ARG A 27 7.58 -8.56 2.13
C ARG A 27 6.16 -9.06 1.87
N ILE A 28 5.97 -10.35 1.99
CA ILE A 28 4.64 -10.96 1.83
C ILE A 28 3.98 -11.00 3.21
N VAL A 29 2.74 -10.46 3.27
CA VAL A 29 1.96 -10.43 4.50
C VAL A 29 0.65 -11.17 4.24
N GLY A 30 0.54 -12.39 4.76
CA GLY A 30 -0.62 -13.23 4.48
C GLY A 30 -0.70 -13.62 3.01
N ASP A 31 -1.91 -13.89 2.54
CA ASP A 31 -2.14 -14.38 1.18
C ASP A 31 -2.39 -13.24 0.18
N ASP A 32 -2.77 -12.06 0.66
CA ASP A 32 -3.33 -11.03 -0.19
C ASP A 32 -2.51 -9.75 -0.25
N VAL A 33 -1.47 -9.61 0.56
CA VAL A 33 -0.74 -8.35 0.65
C VAL A 33 0.75 -8.54 0.43
N VAL A 34 1.31 -7.75 -0.49
CA VAL A 34 2.75 -7.65 -0.69
C VAL A 34 3.16 -6.20 -0.45
N ILE A 35 4.13 -6.01 0.42
CA ILE A 35 4.68 -4.69 0.72
C ILE A 35 5.97 -4.52 -0.06
N ASP A 36 6.02 -3.55 -0.97
CA ASP A 36 7.22 -3.21 -1.69
C ASP A 36 8.12 -2.33 -0.83
N LEU A 37 9.39 -2.69 -0.76
CA LEU A 37 10.36 -2.01 0.10
C LEU A 37 11.39 -1.25 -0.74
N GLY A 38 11.74 -0.06 -0.29
CA GLY A 38 12.79 0.73 -0.89
C GLY A 38 14.18 0.32 -0.39
N ALA A 39 15.20 1.03 -0.87
CA ALA A 39 16.60 0.75 -0.54
C ALA A 39 16.90 0.89 0.95
N ASP A 40 16.13 1.72 1.66
CA ASP A 40 16.26 1.92 3.10
C ASP A 40 15.49 0.89 3.93
N GLY A 41 14.83 -0.08 3.27
CA GLY A 41 14.04 -1.10 3.95
C GLY A 41 12.64 -0.64 4.35
N GLU A 42 12.26 0.59 4.03
CA GLU A 42 10.94 1.13 4.35
C GLU A 42 9.95 0.90 3.21
N PRO A 43 8.64 0.80 3.52
CA PRO A 43 7.64 0.59 2.48
C PRO A 43 7.58 1.73 1.47
N VAL A 44 7.55 1.41 0.18
CA VAL A 44 7.31 2.35 -0.91
C VAL A 44 5.94 2.13 -1.55
N GLY A 45 5.34 0.97 -1.36
CA GLY A 45 4.02 0.67 -1.88
C GLY A 45 3.44 -0.61 -1.30
N TYR A 46 2.13 -0.73 -1.42
CA TYR A 46 1.37 -1.91 -1.00
C TYR A 46 0.60 -2.44 -2.19
N ASP A 47 0.71 -3.75 -2.45
CA ASP A 47 -0.06 -4.45 -3.46
C ASP A 47 -1.06 -5.35 -2.75
N ILE A 48 -2.34 -5.04 -2.87
CA ILE A 48 -3.40 -5.71 -2.13
C ILE A 48 -4.31 -6.44 -3.09
N GLN A 49 -4.34 -7.76 -3.00
CA GLN A 49 -5.26 -8.61 -3.74
C GLN A 49 -6.56 -8.75 -2.94
N HIS A 50 -7.69 -8.95 -3.64
CA HIS A 50 -9.01 -9.05 -3.02
C HIS A 50 -9.29 -7.84 -2.12
N ALA A 51 -8.99 -6.65 -2.63
CA ALA A 51 -8.99 -5.42 -1.85
C ALA A 51 -10.33 -5.15 -1.15
N SER A 52 -11.45 -5.54 -1.76
CA SER A 52 -12.76 -5.36 -1.14
C SER A 52 -12.94 -6.10 0.17
N ARG A 53 -12.14 -7.15 0.41
CA ARG A 53 -12.16 -7.91 1.66
C ARG A 53 -11.33 -7.24 2.76
N HIS A 54 -10.54 -6.25 2.41
CA HIS A 54 -9.56 -5.62 3.32
C HIS A 54 -9.85 -4.14 3.53
N ALA A 55 -11.10 -3.73 3.37
CA ALA A 55 -11.47 -2.31 3.44
C ALA A 55 -11.05 -1.66 4.76
N GLU A 56 -11.21 -2.36 5.88
CA GLU A 56 -10.83 -1.81 7.19
C GLU A 56 -9.32 -1.62 7.31
N ALA A 57 -8.55 -2.61 6.86
CA ALA A 57 -7.09 -2.52 6.89
C ALA A 57 -6.59 -1.40 5.99
N ILE A 58 -7.17 -1.26 4.80
CA ILE A 58 -6.84 -0.20 3.86
C ILE A 58 -7.12 1.16 4.47
N ALA A 59 -8.30 1.33 5.06
CA ALA A 59 -8.68 2.58 5.71
C ALA A 59 -7.72 2.93 6.85
N GLU A 60 -7.26 1.93 7.60
CA GLU A 60 -6.33 2.13 8.69
C GLU A 60 -4.96 2.60 8.19
N VAL A 61 -4.46 2.00 7.11
CA VAL A 61 -3.20 2.42 6.48
C VAL A 61 -3.30 3.86 5.98
N LEU A 62 -4.37 4.19 5.25
CA LEU A 62 -4.58 5.53 4.72
C LEU A 62 -4.75 6.56 5.85
N GLY A 63 -5.46 6.18 6.90
CA GLY A 63 -5.64 7.04 8.07
C GLY A 63 -4.32 7.32 8.78
N HIS A 64 -3.45 6.31 8.90
CA HIS A 64 -2.13 6.48 9.49
C HIS A 64 -1.25 7.44 8.68
N LEU A 65 -1.26 7.29 7.36
CA LEU A 65 -0.53 8.20 6.47
C LEU A 65 -1.05 9.62 6.60
N HIS A 66 -2.36 9.80 6.65
CA HIS A 66 -2.97 11.12 6.82
C HIS A 66 -2.53 11.78 8.13
N ARG A 67 -2.52 11.02 9.22
CA ARG A 67 -2.10 11.54 10.53
C ARG A 67 -0.63 11.94 10.52
N ARG A 68 0.24 11.19 9.83
CA ARG A 68 1.66 11.53 9.73
C ARG A 68 1.90 12.83 9.00
N HIS A 69 1.04 13.15 8.03
CA HIS A 69 1.20 14.35 7.20
C HIS A 69 0.37 15.53 7.67
N ALA A 70 -0.49 15.35 8.66
CA ALA A 70 -1.36 16.39 9.18
C ALA A 70 -0.70 17.29 10.21
N ALA A 71 0.47 16.93 10.72
CA ALA A 71 1.13 17.68 11.79
C ALA A 71 1.78 18.98 11.30
#